data_7dbd7016d3680856d11339162deb8bb2
#
_entry.id   7dbd7016d3680856d11339162deb8bb2
#
_cell.length_a   1.000
_cell.length_b   1.000
_cell.length_c   1.000
_cell.angle_alpha   90.00
_cell.angle_beta   90.00
_cell.angle_gamma   90.00
#
_symmetry.space_group_name_H-M   'P 1'
#
loop_
_entity.id
_entity.type
_entity.pdbx_description
1 polymer ?
#
loop_
_entity_poly.entity_id
_entity_poly.type
_entity_poly.pdbx_seq_one_letter_code
_entity_poly.pdbx_strand_id
1 'polypeptide(L)'
;MSFPVPSLTVNQMFGQKIIRPVTAATLYGIAFIKDRLIAIDTVKGHLLEIDPLTDNSKIINPHQVREFKEVTGLAVWEDDLWVTRDNSVYLCKLASLGLEHFVTLPYPADGVAVWESTVYVSCQRLGYILIFNRDTRKEITRFYAPGVGIQNLAVSKETLWVCDRTEQTVYSMDRATGEVRFSVLTAFDSPTGIAVQGQDDTGKDRIYVAYSSEEPYIRDNPNADPCFELTYRDRTFIHSLQYHYQEDKRYALSNGYLIEMSYVEEISPLDEIYLADIEWRIALPSETQRQKVQQVEPIGLPFTEEIIDGQRVAVFKFDTLAPGERHIFGWKALVEVRGIKHRITPKDVEDVPELSPELKTRYLVDDDDLAMDTDIVIRAARTAVGTETNLLRKMYSIRNYVYDQLSYAIKPHIDTPDIALDRGTGSCGEYVGVLLALCRLNGIPCRTVGRYKCPVYAEHQGIPLQPDFNHVWLEFYIPGIGWLPMESNPDDLEEGGPYPTRFFMGLCWYHIEIGKGITFETLTRDGIRLTKEEVSLGDLAINHIRFTILKELPPF
;
A
#
# COMPACT_ATOMS: atom_id res chain seq x y z
N MET A 1 -21.90 17.02 -31.96
CA MET A 1 -22.48 17.67 -30.79
C MET A 1 -21.44 17.51 -29.65
N SER A 2 -20.76 18.59 -29.31
CA SER A 2 -19.80 18.60 -28.20
C SER A 2 -20.57 18.70 -26.90
N PHE A 3 -20.42 17.73 -26.03
CA PHE A 3 -20.94 17.81 -24.67
C PHE A 3 -20.19 18.92 -23.92
N PRO A 4 -20.89 19.78 -23.17
CA PRO A 4 -20.22 20.78 -22.34
C PRO A 4 -19.44 20.04 -21.22
N VAL A 5 -18.13 20.22 -21.21
CA VAL A 5 -17.29 19.83 -20.06
C VAL A 5 -17.70 20.76 -18.92
N PRO A 6 -18.15 20.25 -17.76
CA PRO A 6 -18.42 21.09 -16.60
C PRO A 6 -17.13 21.83 -16.22
N SER A 7 -17.21 23.13 -16.09
CA SER A 7 -16.11 23.94 -15.57
C SER A 7 -15.89 23.56 -14.11
N LEU A 8 -14.88 22.74 -13.84
CA LEU A 8 -14.42 22.47 -12.49
C LEU A 8 -13.91 23.79 -11.86
N THR A 9 -14.31 24.07 -10.66
CA THR A 9 -13.73 25.20 -9.92
C THR A 9 -12.24 24.96 -9.71
N VAL A 10 -11.44 26.03 -9.63
CA VAL A 10 -9.99 25.96 -9.45
C VAL A 10 -9.61 25.04 -8.28
N ASN A 11 -10.37 25.06 -7.17
CA ASN A 11 -10.17 24.14 -6.03
C ASN A 11 -10.44 22.66 -6.32
N GLN A 12 -11.34 22.33 -7.28
CA GLN A 12 -11.60 20.95 -7.69
C GLN A 12 -10.50 20.43 -8.63
N MET A 13 -9.84 21.30 -9.39
CA MET A 13 -8.71 20.93 -10.24
C MET A 13 -7.44 20.63 -9.42
N PHE A 14 -7.23 21.26 -8.26
CA PHE A 14 -6.06 21.03 -7.40
C PHE A 14 -6.04 19.64 -6.75
N GLY A 15 -7.18 19.03 -6.49
CA GLY A 15 -7.30 17.81 -5.69
C GLY A 15 -6.90 16.50 -6.41
N GLN A 16 -6.70 16.51 -7.71
CA GLN A 16 -6.52 15.30 -8.52
C GLN A 16 -5.27 15.31 -9.41
N LYS A 17 -4.47 16.39 -9.37
CA LYS A 17 -3.28 16.51 -10.20
C LYS A 17 -2.03 16.10 -9.43
N ILE A 18 -1.21 15.24 -10.04
CA ILE A 18 0.16 15.01 -9.60
C ILE A 18 1.00 16.22 -10.03
N ILE A 19 1.57 16.93 -9.05
CA ILE A 19 2.39 18.13 -9.27
C ILE A 19 3.84 17.69 -9.44
N ARG A 20 4.41 17.95 -10.61
CA ARG A 20 5.80 17.62 -10.94
C ARG A 20 6.61 18.90 -11.18
N PRO A 21 7.24 19.47 -10.15
CA PRO A 21 8.01 20.70 -10.31
C PRO A 21 9.12 20.52 -11.32
N VAL A 22 9.20 21.44 -12.28
CA VAL A 22 10.23 21.40 -13.32
C VAL A 22 11.62 21.48 -12.68
N THR A 23 12.51 20.58 -13.08
CA THR A 23 13.90 20.47 -12.58
C THR A 23 14.07 20.01 -11.14
N ALA A 24 13.03 19.70 -10.39
CA ALA A 24 13.19 19.06 -9.08
C ALA A 24 13.76 17.65 -9.23
N ALA A 25 14.69 17.29 -8.35
CA ALA A 25 15.27 15.94 -8.30
C ALA A 25 14.74 15.17 -7.08
N THR A 26 14.84 15.74 -5.88
CA THR A 26 14.55 15.04 -4.63
C THR A 26 13.86 15.98 -3.65
N LEU A 27 12.53 15.96 -3.64
CA LEU A 27 11.71 16.75 -2.72
C LEU A 27 11.54 16.03 -1.39
N TYR A 28 11.95 16.66 -0.29
CA TYR A 28 11.74 16.13 1.06
C TYR A 28 10.77 16.99 1.87
N GLY A 29 11.13 18.24 2.17
CA GLY A 29 10.24 19.12 2.91
C GLY A 29 9.32 19.90 2.00
N ILE A 30 8.05 20.04 2.38
CA ILE A 30 7.08 20.92 1.74
C ILE A 30 6.32 21.73 2.79
N ALA A 31 5.91 22.94 2.44
CA ALA A 31 5.12 23.82 3.29
C ALA A 31 4.28 24.77 2.45
N PHE A 32 3.28 25.40 3.08
CA PHE A 32 2.52 26.49 2.48
C PHE A 32 2.88 27.84 3.12
N ILE A 33 3.11 28.85 2.27
CA ILE A 33 3.17 30.26 2.66
C ILE A 33 1.89 30.91 2.14
N LYS A 34 0.86 31.01 2.98
CA LYS A 34 -0.51 31.32 2.54
C LYS A 34 -0.96 30.28 1.50
N ASP A 35 -1.21 30.70 0.26
CA ASP A 35 -1.63 29.81 -0.82
C ASP A 35 -0.48 29.35 -1.73
N ARG A 36 0.77 29.71 -1.43
CA ARG A 36 1.94 29.33 -2.22
C ARG A 36 2.55 28.05 -1.69
N LEU A 37 2.73 27.06 -2.55
CA LEU A 37 3.42 25.82 -2.24
C LEU A 37 4.93 26.03 -2.33
N ILE A 38 5.62 25.70 -1.25
CA ILE A 38 7.08 25.77 -1.16
C ILE A 38 7.62 24.37 -0.91
N ALA A 39 8.72 24.02 -1.57
CA ALA A 39 9.37 22.73 -1.40
C ALA A 39 10.90 22.89 -1.37
N ILE A 40 11.57 21.99 -0.65
CA ILE A 40 13.03 21.87 -0.66
C ILE A 40 13.48 20.70 -1.51
N ASP A 41 14.33 20.96 -2.50
CA ASP A 41 15.11 19.93 -3.19
C ASP A 41 16.38 19.69 -2.39
N THR A 42 16.40 18.61 -1.65
CA THR A 42 17.43 18.28 -0.66
C THR A 42 18.83 18.14 -1.29
N VAL A 43 18.92 17.52 -2.45
CA VAL A 43 20.20 17.27 -3.15
C VAL A 43 20.75 18.56 -3.74
N LYS A 44 19.90 19.36 -4.37
CA LYS A 44 20.32 20.62 -5.02
C LYS A 44 20.41 21.78 -4.05
N GLY A 45 19.70 21.74 -2.92
CA GLY A 45 19.58 22.84 -1.97
C GLY A 45 18.69 23.98 -2.50
N HIS A 46 17.82 23.69 -3.47
CA HIS A 46 16.91 24.67 -4.03
C HIS A 46 15.62 24.76 -3.19
N LEU A 47 15.36 25.92 -2.63
CA LEU A 47 14.04 26.23 -2.08
C LEU A 47 13.17 26.74 -3.24
N LEU A 48 12.15 25.94 -3.57
CA LEU A 48 11.30 26.13 -4.74
C LEU A 48 9.94 26.70 -4.32
N GLU A 49 9.51 27.76 -4.98
CA GLU A 49 8.11 28.18 -5.03
C GLU A 49 7.48 27.49 -6.26
N ILE A 50 6.39 26.74 -6.05
CA ILE A 50 5.80 25.88 -7.08
C ILE A 50 4.39 26.38 -7.39
N ASP A 51 4.09 26.50 -8.68
CA ASP A 51 2.74 26.66 -9.18
C ASP A 51 2.13 25.28 -9.43
N PRO A 52 1.15 24.83 -8.62
CA PRO A 52 0.58 23.50 -8.74
C PRO A 52 -0.22 23.28 -10.02
N LEU A 53 -0.65 24.32 -10.72
CA LEU A 53 -1.40 24.21 -11.97
C LEU A 53 -0.52 23.95 -13.18
N THR A 54 0.64 24.59 -13.22
CA THR A 54 1.52 24.57 -14.39
C THR A 54 2.78 23.74 -14.18
N ASP A 55 3.02 23.24 -12.96
CA ASP A 55 4.25 22.59 -12.50
C ASP A 55 5.50 23.50 -12.58
N ASN A 56 5.33 24.79 -12.90
CA ASN A 56 6.42 25.74 -12.93
C ASN A 56 6.98 25.94 -11.52
N SER A 57 8.28 26.02 -11.46
CA SER A 57 9.01 26.27 -10.21
C SER A 57 9.97 27.43 -10.33
N LYS A 58 10.12 28.17 -9.23
CA LYS A 58 11.03 29.30 -9.09
C LYS A 58 11.92 29.07 -7.88
N ILE A 59 13.22 29.18 -8.05
CA ILE A 59 14.19 29.17 -6.94
C ILE A 59 14.07 30.51 -6.19
N ILE A 60 13.76 30.44 -4.90
CA ILE A 60 13.63 31.64 -4.04
C ILE A 60 14.86 31.91 -3.16
N ASN A 61 15.83 30.97 -3.14
CA ASN A 61 17.11 31.11 -2.43
C ASN A 61 18.34 31.08 -3.37
N PRO A 62 18.40 31.89 -4.45
CA PRO A 62 19.44 31.74 -5.46
C PRO A 62 20.86 32.03 -4.94
N HIS A 63 20.99 32.73 -3.82
CA HIS A 63 22.28 33.07 -3.22
C HIS A 63 22.64 32.21 -2.01
N GLN A 64 21.68 31.44 -1.43
CA GLN A 64 21.86 30.63 -0.23
C GLN A 64 21.77 29.11 -0.54
N VAL A 65 21.84 28.71 -1.81
CA VAL A 65 21.69 27.32 -2.24
C VAL A 65 22.61 26.37 -1.47
N ARG A 66 23.84 26.74 -1.19
CA ARG A 66 24.80 25.90 -0.46
C ARG A 66 24.39 25.63 1.00
N GLU A 67 23.75 26.63 1.63
CA GLU A 67 23.31 26.56 3.01
C GLU A 67 22.08 25.65 3.16
N PHE A 68 21.31 25.47 2.07
CA PHE A 68 20.10 24.65 2.03
C PHE A 68 20.32 23.23 1.48
N LYS A 69 21.56 22.86 1.11
CA LYS A 69 21.85 21.46 0.79
C LYS A 69 21.66 20.58 2.01
N GLU A 70 21.15 19.35 1.75
CA GLU A 70 20.91 18.33 2.78
C GLU A 70 19.84 18.74 3.81
N VAL A 71 19.07 19.79 3.53
CA VAL A 71 17.87 20.11 4.30
C VAL A 71 16.80 19.06 4.03
N THR A 72 16.27 18.43 5.08
CA THR A 72 15.28 17.34 5.01
C THR A 72 13.88 17.77 5.42
N GLY A 73 13.74 18.66 6.38
CA GLY A 73 12.46 19.15 6.88
C GLY A 73 12.22 20.62 6.56
N LEU A 74 10.95 20.98 6.38
CA LEU A 74 10.53 22.35 6.06
C LEU A 74 9.21 22.67 6.75
N ALA A 75 9.17 23.77 7.49
CA ALA A 75 7.93 24.32 8.03
C ALA A 75 7.92 25.84 7.94
N VAL A 76 6.74 26.42 7.95
CA VAL A 76 6.55 27.88 7.96
C VAL A 76 5.60 28.23 9.08
N TRP A 77 5.99 29.19 9.89
CA TRP A 77 5.12 29.81 10.88
C TRP A 77 5.27 31.34 10.81
N GLU A 78 4.19 32.01 10.50
CA GLU A 78 4.19 33.46 10.21
C GLU A 78 5.19 33.81 9.10
N ASP A 79 6.21 34.60 9.39
CA ASP A 79 7.30 35.02 8.47
C ASP A 79 8.59 34.20 8.66
N ASP A 80 8.56 33.20 9.54
CA ASP A 80 9.70 32.34 9.85
C ASP A 80 9.65 31.01 9.08
N LEU A 81 10.73 30.71 8.40
CA LEU A 81 11.00 29.42 7.78
C LEU A 81 11.87 28.59 8.73
N TRP A 82 11.42 27.36 8.98
CA TRP A 82 12.10 26.38 9.82
C TRP A 82 12.60 25.23 8.98
N VAL A 83 13.83 24.81 9.21
CA VAL A 83 14.45 23.72 8.46
C VAL A 83 15.22 22.77 9.37
N THR A 84 15.28 21.50 9.00
CA THR A 84 16.19 20.52 9.58
C THR A 84 17.32 20.23 8.60
N ARG A 85 18.54 20.16 9.12
CA ARG A 85 19.72 19.73 8.38
C ARG A 85 20.68 19.04 9.34
N ASP A 86 21.20 17.90 8.93
CA ASP A 86 22.01 17.06 9.80
C ASP A 86 21.27 16.76 11.13
N ASN A 87 21.93 16.98 12.24
CA ASN A 87 21.35 16.82 13.57
C ASN A 87 20.78 18.11 14.17
N SER A 88 20.56 19.14 13.39
CA SER A 88 20.18 20.46 13.89
C SER A 88 18.93 21.03 13.23
N VAL A 89 18.23 21.85 13.99
CA VAL A 89 17.12 22.67 13.52
C VAL A 89 17.58 24.11 13.39
N TYR A 90 17.20 24.76 12.31
CA TYR A 90 17.47 26.17 12.04
C TYR A 90 16.17 26.91 11.74
N LEU A 91 16.20 28.21 11.95
CA LEU A 91 15.16 29.13 11.50
C LEU A 91 15.77 30.29 10.72
N CYS A 92 14.98 30.89 9.85
CA CYS A 92 15.35 32.10 9.15
C CYS A 92 14.12 32.94 8.81
N LYS A 93 14.31 34.23 8.59
CA LYS A 93 13.24 35.06 8.02
C LYS A 93 13.12 34.81 6.52
N LEU A 94 11.90 34.60 6.03
CA LEU A 94 11.63 34.42 4.60
C LEU A 94 12.22 35.53 3.70
N ALA A 95 12.37 36.74 4.23
CA ALA A 95 12.92 37.87 3.50
C ALA A 95 14.44 37.83 3.32
N SER A 96 15.18 37.16 4.21
CA SER A 96 16.66 37.19 4.21
C SER A 96 17.29 35.81 4.00
N LEU A 97 16.59 34.71 4.39
CA LEU A 97 17.02 33.33 4.28
C LEU A 97 18.35 32.97 4.96
N GLY A 98 18.83 33.85 5.88
CA GLY A 98 20.01 33.55 6.69
C GLY A 98 19.68 32.60 7.84
N LEU A 99 20.28 31.41 7.86
CA LEU A 99 19.98 30.37 8.85
C LEU A 99 20.53 30.72 10.24
N GLU A 100 19.66 30.79 11.24
CA GLU A 100 19.98 30.91 12.65
C GLU A 100 19.78 29.55 13.32
N HIS A 101 20.77 29.07 14.07
CA HIS A 101 20.70 27.81 14.80
C HIS A 101 19.66 27.88 15.92
N PHE A 102 18.79 26.85 16.01
CA PHE A 102 17.78 26.72 17.06
C PHE A 102 18.18 25.69 18.11
N VAL A 103 18.37 24.42 17.72
CA VAL A 103 18.76 23.33 18.62
C VAL A 103 19.52 22.26 17.84
N THR A 104 20.41 21.56 18.57
CA THR A 104 21.11 20.36 18.06
C THR A 104 20.63 19.13 18.82
N LEU A 105 20.31 18.07 18.07
CA LEU A 105 19.90 16.76 18.58
C LEU A 105 21.11 15.80 18.62
N PRO A 106 21.01 14.68 19.37
CA PRO A 106 22.08 13.67 19.38
C PRO A 106 22.17 12.86 18.07
N TYR A 107 21.13 12.87 17.24
CA TYR A 107 21.03 12.18 15.96
C TYR A 107 20.36 13.07 14.91
N PRO A 108 20.38 12.69 13.62
CA PRO A 108 19.78 13.48 12.55
C PRO A 108 18.33 13.87 12.85
N ALA A 109 18.00 15.11 12.54
CA ALA A 109 16.67 15.68 12.58
C ALA A 109 16.02 15.48 11.22
N ASP A 110 14.94 14.73 11.13
CA ASP A 110 14.31 14.36 9.86
C ASP A 110 13.31 15.42 9.38
N GLY A 111 12.46 15.92 10.27
CA GLY A 111 11.44 16.93 9.93
C GLY A 111 11.14 17.88 11.08
N VAL A 112 10.47 18.97 10.74
CA VAL A 112 10.07 20.01 11.69
C VAL A 112 8.66 20.50 11.39
N ALA A 113 7.89 20.79 12.45
CA ALA A 113 6.62 21.51 12.37
C ALA A 113 6.53 22.53 13.51
N VAL A 114 5.84 23.63 13.29
CA VAL A 114 5.74 24.72 14.27
C VAL A 114 4.30 25.19 14.39
N TRP A 115 3.86 25.37 15.63
CA TRP A 115 2.57 25.93 15.96
C TRP A 115 2.68 26.83 17.19
N GLU A 116 2.44 28.11 17.03
CA GLU A 116 2.56 29.12 18.10
C GLU A 116 3.96 29.06 18.79
N SER A 117 3.98 28.76 20.07
CA SER A 117 5.22 28.64 20.86
C SER A 117 5.84 27.25 20.88
N THR A 118 5.33 26.31 20.08
CA THR A 118 5.74 24.90 20.12
C THR A 118 6.40 24.48 18.82
N VAL A 119 7.56 23.84 18.92
CA VAL A 119 8.33 23.28 17.80
C VAL A 119 8.39 21.75 17.97
N TYR A 120 7.92 21.01 16.97
CA TYR A 120 7.95 19.56 16.88
C TYR A 120 9.07 19.15 15.94
N VAL A 121 9.92 18.21 16.36
CA VAL A 121 11.06 17.73 15.58
C VAL A 121 11.05 16.21 15.54
N SER A 122 10.90 15.61 14.37
CA SER A 122 11.04 14.16 14.22
C SER A 122 12.51 13.75 14.22
N CYS A 123 12.80 12.66 14.90
CA CYS A 123 14.11 12.03 14.91
C CYS A 123 13.91 10.52 14.86
N GLN A 124 13.94 9.96 13.67
CA GLN A 124 13.69 8.54 13.43
C GLN A 124 14.65 7.65 14.22
N ARG A 125 15.94 8.00 14.22
CA ARG A 125 16.96 7.21 14.90
C ARG A 125 16.79 7.16 16.42
N LEU A 126 16.14 8.14 17.02
CA LEU A 126 15.75 8.12 18.44
C LEU A 126 14.43 7.38 18.66
N GLY A 127 13.59 7.23 17.63
CA GLY A 127 12.23 6.73 17.76
C GLY A 127 11.27 7.70 18.44
N TYR A 128 11.54 9.02 18.36
CA TYR A 128 10.76 10.05 19.03
C TYR A 128 10.46 11.26 18.12
N ILE A 129 9.38 11.95 18.46
CA ILE A 129 9.12 13.33 18.06
C ILE A 129 9.38 14.17 19.30
N LEU A 130 10.42 15.03 19.25
CA LEU A 130 10.81 15.90 20.34
C LEU A 130 10.05 17.22 20.26
N ILE A 131 9.66 17.75 21.38
CA ILE A 131 8.81 18.94 21.48
C ILE A 131 9.56 20.01 22.27
N PHE A 132 9.80 21.14 21.62
CA PHE A 132 10.53 22.27 22.22
C PHE A 132 9.62 23.50 22.37
N ASN A 133 9.92 24.30 23.38
CA ASN A 133 9.40 25.66 23.45
C ASN A 133 10.22 26.57 22.52
N ARG A 134 9.55 27.29 21.63
CA ARG A 134 10.16 28.15 20.62
C ARG A 134 11.04 29.25 21.24
N ASP A 135 10.54 29.90 22.29
CA ASP A 135 11.18 31.07 22.86
C ASP A 135 12.36 30.71 23.78
N THR A 136 12.22 29.67 24.59
CA THR A 136 13.27 29.23 25.53
C THR A 136 14.23 28.22 24.93
N ARG A 137 13.91 27.63 23.78
CA ARG A 137 14.66 26.56 23.09
C ARG A 137 14.84 25.28 23.93
N LYS A 138 14.04 25.12 25.01
CA LYS A 138 14.10 23.96 25.89
C LYS A 138 13.13 22.89 25.45
N GLU A 139 13.57 21.62 25.57
CA GLU A 139 12.69 20.47 25.40
C GLU A 139 11.60 20.48 26.48
N ILE A 140 10.34 20.36 26.08
CA ILE A 140 9.16 20.28 26.96
C ILE A 140 8.85 18.81 27.25
N THR A 141 8.78 17.99 26.20
CA THR A 141 8.42 16.58 26.26
C THR A 141 8.79 15.91 24.91
N ARG A 142 8.49 14.61 24.81
CA ARG A 142 8.62 13.85 23.56
C ARG A 142 7.50 12.84 23.40
N PHE A 143 7.09 12.59 22.18
CA PHE A 143 6.16 11.52 21.83
C PHE A 143 6.92 10.36 21.17
N TYR A 144 6.44 9.14 21.35
CA TYR A 144 6.94 8.01 20.57
C TYR A 144 6.64 8.20 19.10
N ALA A 145 7.57 7.84 18.24
CA ALA A 145 7.35 7.76 16.81
C ALA A 145 6.24 6.74 16.51
N PRO A 146 5.23 7.09 15.69
CA PRO A 146 4.12 6.19 15.40
C PRO A 146 4.48 5.04 14.46
N GLY A 147 5.57 5.17 13.70
CA GLY A 147 6.06 4.19 12.75
C GLY A 147 7.58 4.10 12.73
N VAL A 148 8.12 3.27 11.84
CA VAL A 148 9.55 2.91 11.82
C VAL A 148 10.39 3.74 10.84
N GLY A 149 9.76 4.58 10.03
CA GLY A 149 10.42 5.39 9.01
C GLY A 149 9.93 6.83 8.98
N ILE A 150 9.70 7.44 10.16
CA ILE A 150 9.19 8.81 10.25
C ILE A 150 10.13 9.80 9.56
N GLN A 151 9.54 10.67 8.75
CA GLN A 151 10.25 11.72 8.02
C GLN A 151 9.73 13.09 8.50
N ASN A 152 8.91 13.73 7.70
CA ASN A 152 8.43 15.06 7.91
C ASN A 152 7.13 15.16 8.72
N LEU A 153 6.91 16.34 9.24
CA LEU A 153 5.79 16.69 10.09
C LEU A 153 5.03 17.88 9.50
N ALA A 154 3.73 17.89 9.71
CA ALA A 154 2.91 19.08 9.54
C ALA A 154 1.95 19.22 10.72
N VAL A 155 1.53 20.43 11.02
CA VAL A 155 0.67 20.69 12.17
C VAL A 155 -0.54 21.52 11.77
N SER A 156 -1.68 21.18 12.30
CA SER A 156 -2.90 21.99 12.30
C SER A 156 -3.33 22.27 13.73
N LYS A 157 -4.49 22.90 13.92
CA LYS A 157 -4.96 23.35 15.24
C LYS A 157 -4.88 22.27 16.32
N GLU A 158 -5.34 21.05 16.04
CA GLU A 158 -5.42 19.96 17.02
C GLU A 158 -4.60 18.71 16.62
N THR A 159 -4.12 18.68 15.40
CA THR A 159 -3.50 17.49 14.82
C THR A 159 -2.03 17.72 14.47
N LEU A 160 -1.20 16.79 14.88
CA LEU A 160 0.15 16.61 14.38
C LEU A 160 0.12 15.47 13.34
N TRP A 161 0.40 15.84 12.09
CA TRP A 161 0.50 14.92 10.97
C TRP A 161 1.94 14.45 10.83
N VAL A 162 2.13 13.14 10.76
CA VAL A 162 3.46 12.52 10.67
C VAL A 162 3.53 11.69 9.40
N CYS A 163 4.44 12.07 8.52
CA CYS A 163 4.75 11.33 7.30
C CYS A 163 5.78 10.25 7.60
N ASP A 164 5.49 9.00 7.25
CA ASP A 164 6.39 7.87 7.40
C ASP A 164 6.68 7.23 6.04
N ARG A 165 7.95 7.27 5.65
CA ARG A 165 8.40 6.77 4.35
C ARG A 165 8.33 5.25 4.26
N THR A 166 8.79 4.57 5.28
CA THR A 166 8.88 3.11 5.31
C THR A 166 7.48 2.48 5.43
N GLU A 167 6.63 3.08 6.25
CA GLU A 167 5.24 2.65 6.44
C GLU A 167 4.31 3.08 5.28
N GLN A 168 4.78 3.87 4.31
CA GLN A 168 3.93 4.41 3.24
C GLN A 168 2.63 5.02 3.82
N THR A 169 2.76 5.75 4.91
CA THR A 169 1.64 6.12 5.79
C THR A 169 1.78 7.56 6.28
N VAL A 170 0.65 8.21 6.45
CA VAL A 170 0.51 9.45 7.20
C VAL A 170 -0.29 9.16 8.46
N TYR A 171 0.28 9.45 9.62
CA TYR A 171 -0.37 9.31 10.91
C TYR A 171 -1.02 10.63 11.34
N SER A 172 -2.24 10.55 11.83
CA SER A 172 -2.94 11.61 12.54
C SER A 172 -2.76 11.42 14.03
N MET A 173 -2.05 12.32 14.67
CA MET A 173 -1.78 12.28 16.12
C MET A 173 -2.46 13.45 16.82
N ASP A 174 -2.94 13.24 18.01
CA ASP A 174 -3.34 14.33 18.89
C ASP A 174 -2.12 15.16 19.28
N ARG A 175 -2.15 16.44 18.97
CA ARG A 175 -1.01 17.35 19.15
C ARG A 175 -0.63 17.57 20.62
N ALA A 176 -1.57 17.43 21.53
CA ALA A 176 -1.36 17.65 22.97
C ALA A 176 -0.85 16.39 23.70
N THR A 177 -1.34 15.22 23.30
CA THR A 177 -1.05 13.96 24.00
C THR A 177 -0.06 13.07 23.26
N GLY A 178 0.09 13.25 21.94
CA GLY A 178 0.86 12.34 21.08
C GLY A 178 0.16 11.02 20.76
N GLU A 179 -1.12 10.88 21.11
CA GLU A 179 -1.88 9.69 20.79
C GLU A 179 -2.20 9.62 19.30
N VAL A 180 -1.96 8.47 18.67
CA VAL A 180 -2.37 8.22 17.28
C VAL A 180 -3.88 8.08 17.22
N ARG A 181 -4.55 8.97 16.50
CA ARG A 181 -6.01 8.91 16.26
C ARG A 181 -6.37 7.91 15.17
N PHE A 182 -5.68 7.97 14.06
CA PHE A 182 -5.76 7.03 12.94
C PHE A 182 -4.53 7.17 12.04
N SER A 183 -4.41 6.28 11.06
CA SER A 183 -3.40 6.37 10.02
C SER A 183 -4.00 6.14 8.64
N VAL A 184 -3.34 6.68 7.61
CA VAL A 184 -3.81 6.67 6.23
C VAL A 184 -2.67 6.20 5.33
N LEU A 185 -2.90 5.16 4.54
CA LEU A 185 -1.93 4.77 3.52
C LEU A 185 -1.86 5.83 2.42
N THR A 186 -0.67 6.22 2.04
CA THR A 186 -0.47 7.13 0.90
C THR A 186 -0.71 6.41 -0.43
N ALA A 187 -1.09 7.18 -1.46
CA ALA A 187 -1.38 6.60 -2.78
C ALA A 187 -0.15 5.97 -3.45
N PHE A 188 1.04 6.49 -3.12
CA PHE A 188 2.31 6.05 -3.67
C PHE A 188 3.28 5.69 -2.54
N ASP A 189 4.30 4.93 -2.87
CA ASP A 189 5.42 4.61 -1.99
C ASP A 189 6.35 5.80 -1.74
N SER A 190 7.22 5.66 -0.78
CA SER A 190 8.28 6.64 -0.46
C SER A 190 7.79 8.08 -0.24
N PRO A 191 6.76 8.33 0.61
CA PRO A 191 6.40 9.67 1.03
C PRO A 191 7.52 10.29 1.87
N THR A 192 7.93 11.52 1.55
CA THR A 192 9.07 12.20 2.17
C THR A 192 8.71 13.51 2.86
N GLY A 193 7.69 14.22 2.36
CA GLY A 193 7.27 15.49 2.89
C GLY A 193 5.76 15.57 3.08
N ILE A 194 5.33 16.43 4.00
CA ILE A 194 3.90 16.64 4.27
C ILE A 194 3.63 18.12 4.58
N ALA A 195 2.53 18.65 4.07
CA ALA A 195 2.07 20.00 4.38
C ALA A 195 0.54 20.06 4.48
N VAL A 196 0.05 20.96 5.34
CA VAL A 196 -1.37 21.31 5.47
C VAL A 196 -1.59 22.67 4.83
N GLN A 197 -2.50 22.74 3.85
CA GLN A 197 -2.90 23.99 3.18
C GLN A 197 -4.01 24.76 3.95
N GLY A 198 -4.44 24.28 5.08
CA GLY A 198 -5.60 24.77 5.81
C GLY A 198 -6.73 23.75 5.81
N GLN A 199 -7.95 24.20 6.09
CA GLN A 199 -9.11 23.31 6.20
C GLN A 199 -10.09 23.53 5.04
N ASP A 200 -10.83 22.49 4.70
CA ASP A 200 -11.96 22.59 3.79
C ASP A 200 -13.22 23.15 4.51
N ASP A 201 -14.31 23.26 3.77
CA ASP A 201 -15.59 23.79 4.30
C ASP A 201 -16.20 22.91 5.40
N THR A 202 -15.74 21.68 5.57
CA THR A 202 -16.16 20.74 6.63
C THR A 202 -15.25 20.80 7.86
N GLY A 203 -14.19 21.60 7.83
CA GLY A 203 -13.17 21.69 8.89
C GLY A 203 -12.09 20.60 8.83
N LYS A 204 -12.03 19.85 7.75
CA LYS A 204 -11.05 18.79 7.51
C LYS A 204 -9.78 19.37 6.90
N ASP A 205 -8.61 18.94 7.40
CA ASP A 205 -7.32 19.39 6.88
C ASP A 205 -7.09 18.97 5.43
N ARG A 206 -6.68 19.92 4.59
CA ARG A 206 -6.20 19.64 3.22
C ARG A 206 -4.72 19.34 3.26
N ILE A 207 -4.36 18.11 2.95
CA ILE A 207 -3.01 17.58 3.09
C ILE A 207 -2.40 17.35 1.71
N TYR A 208 -1.13 17.72 1.57
CA TYR A 208 -0.28 17.40 0.43
C TYR A 208 0.92 16.60 0.91
N VAL A 209 1.32 15.63 0.11
CA VAL A 209 2.45 14.74 0.39
C VAL A 209 3.43 14.83 -0.77
N ALA A 210 4.70 15.03 -0.45
CA ALA A 210 5.80 14.90 -1.40
C ALA A 210 6.29 13.45 -1.39
N TYR A 211 6.65 12.98 -2.56
CA TYR A 211 7.20 11.65 -2.79
C TYR A 211 8.55 11.79 -3.45
N SER A 212 9.50 10.95 -3.05
CA SER A 212 10.81 10.91 -3.67
C SER A 212 11.39 9.51 -3.62
N SER A 213 11.64 8.96 -4.79
CA SER A 213 12.19 7.62 -5.00
C SER A 213 13.08 7.63 -6.25
N GLU A 214 13.68 6.50 -6.52
CA GLU A 214 14.36 6.25 -7.77
C GLU A 214 13.51 5.34 -8.64
N GLU A 215 13.51 5.59 -9.94
CA GLU A 215 12.89 4.69 -10.92
C GLU A 215 13.91 4.20 -11.93
N PRO A 216 13.85 2.93 -12.36
CA PRO A 216 14.71 2.43 -13.41
C PRO A 216 14.34 3.06 -14.75
N TYR A 217 15.34 3.39 -15.56
CA TYR A 217 15.13 3.81 -16.93
C TYR A 217 16.19 3.24 -17.86
N ILE A 218 15.80 3.00 -19.10
CA ILE A 218 16.74 2.61 -20.15
C ILE A 218 17.39 3.88 -20.68
N ARG A 219 18.71 3.95 -20.58
CA ARG A 219 19.47 5.06 -21.17
C ARG A 219 19.42 4.93 -22.69
N ASP A 220 18.86 5.92 -23.35
CA ASP A 220 18.84 6.00 -24.80
C ASP A 220 20.23 6.40 -25.30
N ASN A 221 21.07 5.39 -25.48
CA ASN A 221 22.38 5.54 -26.07
C ASN A 221 22.53 4.52 -27.22
N PRO A 222 22.46 4.95 -28.48
CA PRO A 222 22.55 4.06 -29.63
C PRO A 222 23.90 3.32 -29.75
N ASN A 223 24.91 3.75 -29.00
CA ASN A 223 26.22 3.10 -28.91
C ASN A 223 26.44 2.36 -27.59
N ALA A 224 25.40 2.15 -26.79
CA ALA A 224 25.52 1.39 -25.56
C ALA A 224 25.81 -0.09 -25.89
N ASP A 225 26.66 -0.71 -25.06
CA ASP A 225 26.88 -2.15 -25.05
C ASP A 225 25.55 -2.91 -25.05
N PRO A 226 25.37 -4.01 -25.78
CA PRO A 226 24.17 -4.84 -25.76
C PRO A 226 23.80 -5.40 -24.37
N CYS A 227 24.68 -5.35 -23.38
CA CYS A 227 24.36 -5.53 -21.98
C CYS A 227 23.75 -4.24 -21.44
N PHE A 228 22.43 -4.13 -21.55
CA PHE A 228 21.67 -2.99 -20.97
C PHE A 228 21.82 -3.00 -19.45
N GLU A 229 22.65 -2.12 -18.92
CA GLU A 229 22.55 -1.75 -17.51
C GLU A 229 21.35 -0.82 -17.34
N LEU A 230 20.40 -1.24 -16.52
CA LEU A 230 19.33 -0.37 -16.03
C LEU A 230 19.99 0.75 -15.23
N THR A 231 19.80 1.99 -15.68
CA THR A 231 20.18 3.17 -14.89
C THR A 231 18.96 3.65 -14.11
N TYR A 232 19.20 4.32 -13.00
CA TYR A 232 18.15 4.87 -12.15
C TYR A 232 18.14 6.39 -12.28
N ARG A 233 16.97 6.96 -12.23
CA ARG A 233 16.76 8.41 -12.16
C ARG A 233 15.85 8.75 -10.99
N ASP A 234 16.02 9.95 -10.46
CA ASP A 234 15.14 10.46 -9.41
C ASP A 234 13.71 10.63 -9.94
N ARG A 235 12.75 10.14 -9.16
CA ARG A 235 11.32 10.35 -9.36
C ARG A 235 10.78 11.12 -8.18
N THR A 236 10.35 12.36 -8.42
CA THR A 236 9.81 13.20 -7.34
C THR A 236 8.58 13.96 -7.80
N PHE A 237 7.59 14.07 -6.94
CA PHE A 237 6.33 14.76 -7.20
C PHE A 237 5.59 15.05 -5.89
N ILE A 238 4.54 15.88 -5.97
CA ILE A 238 3.65 16.19 -4.85
C ILE A 238 2.23 15.82 -5.25
N HIS A 239 1.48 15.23 -4.32
CA HIS A 239 0.10 14.83 -4.54
C HIS A 239 -0.75 15.10 -3.29
N SER A 240 -2.04 15.40 -3.48
CA SER A 240 -2.96 15.57 -2.37
C SER A 240 -3.30 14.23 -1.73
N LEU A 241 -3.32 14.18 -0.41
CA LEU A 241 -3.79 13.04 0.35
C LEU A 241 -5.30 13.18 0.62
N GLN A 242 -6.08 12.36 -0.06
CA GLN A 242 -7.49 12.20 0.26
C GLN A 242 -7.62 11.18 1.39
N TYR A 243 -8.49 11.45 2.36
CA TYR A 243 -8.74 10.49 3.43
C TYR A 243 -10.15 10.62 3.97
N HIS A 244 -10.67 9.52 4.52
CA HIS A 244 -11.94 9.49 5.24
C HIS A 244 -11.84 8.49 6.38
N TYR A 245 -11.80 8.97 7.62
CA TYR A 245 -11.79 8.13 8.80
C TYR A 245 -13.21 7.83 9.26
N GLN A 246 -13.53 6.54 9.38
CA GLN A 246 -14.78 6.05 9.94
C GLN A 246 -14.53 5.56 11.37
N GLU A 247 -14.83 6.39 12.34
CA GLU A 247 -14.53 6.14 13.74
C GLU A 247 -15.21 4.89 14.28
N ASP A 248 -16.52 4.73 14.02
CA ASP A 248 -17.31 3.58 14.47
C ASP A 248 -16.79 2.24 13.91
N LYS A 249 -16.22 2.26 12.72
CA LYS A 249 -15.68 1.08 12.03
C LYS A 249 -14.16 0.96 12.16
N ARG A 250 -13.51 1.95 12.77
CA ARG A 250 -12.08 1.98 13.05
C ARG A 250 -11.19 1.74 11.83
N TYR A 251 -11.52 2.34 10.69
CA TYR A 251 -10.65 2.37 9.53
C TYR A 251 -10.64 3.72 8.82
N ALA A 252 -9.56 4.01 8.14
CA ALA A 252 -9.44 5.13 7.21
C ALA A 252 -9.38 4.61 5.78
N LEU A 253 -10.14 5.22 4.89
CA LEU A 253 -9.97 5.09 3.44
C LEU A 253 -9.07 6.21 2.95
N SER A 254 -8.30 5.94 1.89
CA SER A 254 -7.43 6.93 1.24
C SER A 254 -7.70 7.05 -0.26
N ASN A 255 -6.84 7.76 -0.98
CA ASN A 255 -6.91 7.92 -2.43
C ASN A 255 -7.24 6.60 -3.14
N GLY A 256 -8.01 6.69 -4.18
CA GLY A 256 -8.42 5.53 -4.96
C GLY A 256 -8.57 5.84 -6.43
N TYR A 257 -8.71 4.78 -7.21
CA TYR A 257 -8.77 4.85 -8.65
C TYR A 257 -9.90 4.01 -9.22
N LEU A 258 -10.45 4.46 -10.33
CA LEU A 258 -11.31 3.68 -11.21
C LEU A 258 -10.40 2.91 -12.18
N ILE A 259 -10.47 1.58 -12.10
CA ILE A 259 -9.60 0.67 -12.83
C ILE A 259 -10.46 -0.27 -13.68
N GLU A 260 -10.10 -0.41 -14.94
CA GLU A 260 -10.56 -1.51 -15.78
C GLU A 260 -9.56 -2.65 -15.67
N MET A 261 -10.03 -3.83 -15.25
CA MET A 261 -9.23 -5.05 -15.20
C MET A 261 -9.83 -6.08 -16.14
N SER A 262 -9.00 -6.77 -16.90
CA SER A 262 -9.40 -7.95 -17.67
C SER A 262 -8.56 -9.16 -17.29
N TYR A 263 -9.23 -10.32 -17.23
CA TYR A 263 -8.64 -11.63 -17.11
C TYR A 263 -9.18 -12.54 -18.21
N VAL A 264 -8.30 -13.04 -19.04
CA VAL A 264 -8.65 -13.76 -20.26
C VAL A 264 -7.82 -15.03 -20.38
N GLU A 265 -8.47 -16.15 -20.62
CA GLU A 265 -7.85 -17.42 -20.96
C GLU A 265 -7.83 -17.63 -22.48
N GLU A 266 -6.68 -17.98 -23.01
CA GLU A 266 -6.49 -18.46 -24.38
C GLU A 266 -6.17 -19.96 -24.32
N ILE A 267 -7.11 -20.80 -24.78
CA ILE A 267 -6.90 -22.26 -24.79
C ILE A 267 -5.79 -22.60 -25.79
N SER A 268 -4.74 -23.21 -25.27
CA SER A 268 -3.63 -23.73 -26.05
C SER A 268 -4.06 -24.96 -26.85
N PRO A 269 -3.57 -25.11 -28.09
CA PRO A 269 -3.87 -26.28 -28.90
C PRO A 269 -3.05 -27.48 -28.38
N LEU A 270 -3.61 -28.23 -27.45
CA LEU A 270 -3.01 -29.49 -27.02
C LEU A 270 -3.55 -30.60 -27.95
N ASP A 271 -2.68 -31.20 -28.70
CA ASP A 271 -3.05 -32.16 -29.76
C ASP A 271 -3.71 -33.46 -29.23
N GLU A 272 -3.65 -33.72 -27.91
CA GLU A 272 -4.06 -34.98 -27.32
C GLU A 272 -5.16 -34.88 -26.24
N ILE A 273 -5.60 -33.66 -25.87
CA ILE A 273 -6.60 -33.50 -24.79
C ILE A 273 -8.01 -33.41 -25.37
N TYR A 274 -8.87 -34.32 -24.91
CA TYR A 274 -10.30 -34.25 -25.14
C TYR A 274 -11.02 -34.16 -23.78
N LEU A 275 -11.79 -33.11 -23.58
CA LEU A 275 -12.60 -32.89 -22.39
C LEU A 275 -14.06 -32.71 -22.81
N ALA A 276 -14.97 -33.36 -22.10
CA ALA A 276 -16.41 -33.22 -22.31
C ALA A 276 -17.11 -32.79 -21.03
N ASP A 277 -18.19 -32.03 -21.19
CA ASP A 277 -19.08 -31.57 -20.11
C ASP A 277 -18.35 -30.89 -18.98
N ILE A 278 -17.48 -29.92 -19.32
CA ILE A 278 -16.72 -29.18 -18.32
C ILE A 278 -17.26 -27.78 -18.10
N GLU A 279 -17.16 -27.35 -16.87
CA GLU A 279 -17.38 -25.97 -16.47
C GLU A 279 -16.05 -25.35 -16.01
N TRP A 280 -15.66 -24.27 -16.66
CA TRP A 280 -14.50 -23.48 -16.26
C TRP A 280 -14.96 -22.30 -15.41
N ARG A 281 -14.52 -22.27 -14.18
CA ARG A 281 -14.95 -21.32 -13.15
C ARG A 281 -13.83 -20.36 -12.84
N ILE A 282 -14.08 -19.04 -12.97
CA ILE A 282 -13.11 -17.98 -12.71
C ILE A 282 -13.73 -17.00 -11.72
N ALA A 283 -13.05 -16.72 -10.61
CA ALA A 283 -13.51 -15.76 -9.62
C ALA A 283 -13.59 -14.35 -10.21
N LEU A 284 -14.59 -13.59 -9.78
CA LEU A 284 -14.81 -12.19 -10.13
C LEU A 284 -14.34 -11.26 -9.00
N PRO A 285 -14.09 -9.96 -9.28
CA PRO A 285 -13.79 -8.98 -8.25
C PRO A 285 -14.86 -8.92 -7.17
N SER A 286 -14.42 -8.83 -5.91
CA SER A 286 -15.28 -8.83 -4.72
C SER A 286 -15.79 -7.43 -4.38
N GLU A 287 -16.99 -7.33 -3.80
CA GLU A 287 -17.49 -6.12 -3.16
C GLU A 287 -16.97 -6.01 -1.73
N THR A 288 -16.37 -4.87 -1.36
CA THR A 288 -15.84 -4.63 -0.01
C THR A 288 -16.03 -3.18 0.44
N GLN A 289 -15.58 -2.83 1.64
CA GLN A 289 -15.66 -1.45 2.14
C GLN A 289 -14.83 -0.47 1.30
N ARG A 290 -13.77 -0.97 0.63
CA ARG A 290 -12.82 -0.18 -0.16
C ARG A 290 -12.94 -0.39 -1.67
N GLN A 291 -13.64 -1.43 -2.09
CA GLN A 291 -13.76 -1.83 -3.49
C GLN A 291 -15.22 -1.96 -3.92
N LYS A 292 -15.56 -1.30 -5.02
CA LYS A 292 -16.90 -1.38 -5.65
C LYS A 292 -16.76 -1.85 -7.08
N VAL A 293 -17.54 -2.86 -7.44
CA VAL A 293 -17.58 -3.39 -8.82
C VAL A 293 -18.71 -2.69 -9.58
N GLN A 294 -18.33 -1.79 -10.47
CA GLN A 294 -19.29 -1.00 -11.26
C GLN A 294 -19.93 -1.85 -12.36
N GLN A 295 -19.15 -2.70 -13.00
CA GLN A 295 -19.55 -3.49 -14.16
C GLN A 295 -18.65 -4.72 -14.31
N VAL A 296 -19.22 -5.82 -14.83
CA VAL A 296 -18.50 -7.00 -15.31
C VAL A 296 -19.09 -7.42 -16.64
N GLU A 297 -18.23 -7.66 -17.61
CA GLU A 297 -18.63 -8.07 -18.98
C GLU A 297 -17.82 -9.30 -19.41
N PRO A 298 -18.41 -10.20 -20.21
CA PRO A 298 -17.67 -11.32 -20.80
C PRO A 298 -16.70 -10.81 -21.89
N ILE A 299 -15.59 -11.51 -22.04
CA ILE A 299 -14.69 -11.41 -23.19
C ILE A 299 -14.72 -12.77 -23.91
N GLY A 300 -14.87 -12.74 -25.23
CA GLY A 300 -14.96 -13.94 -26.06
C GLY A 300 -16.26 -14.70 -25.83
N LEU A 301 -16.25 -15.73 -25.00
CA LEU A 301 -17.45 -16.54 -24.71
C LEU A 301 -18.30 -15.90 -23.60
N PRO A 302 -19.63 -16.10 -23.63
CA PRO A 302 -20.49 -15.69 -22.53
C PRO A 302 -20.29 -16.61 -21.31
N PHE A 303 -20.61 -16.09 -20.13
CA PHE A 303 -20.63 -16.86 -18.89
C PHE A 303 -21.94 -16.68 -18.13
N THR A 304 -22.22 -17.59 -17.20
CA THR A 304 -23.23 -17.42 -16.16
C THR A 304 -22.54 -17.08 -14.83
N GLU A 305 -23.19 -16.26 -13.99
CA GLU A 305 -22.65 -15.96 -12.67
C GLU A 305 -23.24 -16.92 -11.63
N GLU A 306 -22.36 -17.40 -10.74
CA GLU A 306 -22.71 -18.13 -9.54
C GLU A 306 -22.12 -17.45 -8.29
N ILE A 307 -22.70 -17.73 -7.14
CA ILE A 307 -22.19 -17.30 -5.83
C ILE A 307 -21.67 -18.54 -5.11
N ILE A 308 -20.36 -18.55 -4.86
CA ILE A 308 -19.70 -19.58 -4.06
C ILE A 308 -19.15 -18.90 -2.82
N ASP A 309 -19.65 -19.31 -1.65
CA ASP A 309 -19.18 -18.76 -0.37
C ASP A 309 -19.24 -17.23 -0.26
N GLY A 310 -20.27 -16.62 -0.84
CA GLY A 310 -20.46 -15.19 -0.88
C GLY A 310 -19.58 -14.46 -1.91
N GLN A 311 -18.82 -15.20 -2.74
CA GLN A 311 -18.01 -14.65 -3.81
C GLN A 311 -18.65 -14.90 -5.17
N ARG A 312 -18.56 -13.93 -6.07
CA ARG A 312 -19.04 -14.05 -7.45
C ARG A 312 -18.05 -14.84 -8.29
N VAL A 313 -18.55 -15.72 -9.12
CA VAL A 313 -17.75 -16.59 -10.01
C VAL A 313 -18.39 -16.59 -11.39
N ALA A 314 -17.59 -16.35 -12.43
CA ALA A 314 -17.95 -16.54 -13.82
C ALA A 314 -17.81 -18.02 -14.19
N VAL A 315 -18.86 -18.62 -14.76
CA VAL A 315 -18.91 -20.02 -15.16
C VAL A 315 -19.04 -20.11 -16.68
N PHE A 316 -18.02 -20.63 -17.33
CA PHE A 316 -17.97 -20.92 -18.76
C PHE A 316 -18.24 -22.41 -18.98
N LYS A 317 -19.20 -22.75 -19.85
CA LYS A 317 -19.57 -24.14 -20.12
C LYS A 317 -19.06 -24.58 -21.47
N PHE A 318 -18.45 -25.75 -21.50
CA PHE A 318 -17.96 -26.40 -22.70
C PHE A 318 -18.54 -27.80 -22.79
N ASP A 319 -19.42 -28.04 -23.78
CA ASP A 319 -19.92 -29.35 -24.09
C ASP A 319 -18.78 -30.28 -24.50
N THR A 320 -17.86 -29.77 -25.29
CA THR A 320 -16.62 -30.47 -25.67
C THR A 320 -15.47 -29.46 -25.87
N LEU A 321 -14.26 -29.86 -25.51
CA LEU A 321 -13.00 -29.29 -25.94
C LEU A 321 -12.21 -30.36 -26.67
N ALA A 322 -12.21 -30.28 -28.01
CA ALA A 322 -11.54 -31.26 -28.85
C ALA A 322 -10.06 -30.92 -29.07
N PRO A 323 -9.20 -31.92 -29.39
CA PRO A 323 -7.83 -31.68 -29.76
C PRO A 323 -7.70 -30.63 -30.86
N GLY A 324 -6.80 -29.65 -30.65
CA GLY A 324 -6.56 -28.55 -31.59
C GLY A 324 -7.63 -27.43 -31.58
N GLU A 325 -8.70 -27.56 -30.79
CA GLU A 325 -9.73 -26.54 -30.62
C GLU A 325 -9.17 -25.35 -29.80
N ARG A 326 -9.54 -24.11 -30.19
CA ARG A 326 -9.05 -22.88 -29.56
C ARG A 326 -10.22 -21.98 -29.18
N HIS A 327 -10.15 -21.46 -27.96
CA HIS A 327 -11.10 -20.48 -27.48
C HIS A 327 -10.38 -19.35 -26.75
N ILE A 328 -10.95 -18.16 -26.82
CA ILE A 328 -10.61 -17.03 -25.96
C ILE A 328 -11.84 -16.72 -25.15
N PHE A 329 -11.71 -16.70 -23.83
CA PHE A 329 -12.81 -16.39 -22.92
C PHE A 329 -12.28 -15.79 -21.61
N GLY A 330 -13.13 -15.08 -20.92
CA GLY A 330 -12.78 -14.43 -19.68
C GLY A 330 -13.75 -13.31 -19.34
N TRP A 331 -13.29 -12.40 -18.53
CA TRP A 331 -14.08 -11.25 -18.10
C TRP A 331 -13.28 -9.95 -18.09
N LYS A 332 -14.02 -8.86 -18.18
CA LYS A 332 -13.55 -7.49 -17.98
C LYS A 332 -14.40 -6.85 -16.90
N ALA A 333 -13.77 -6.24 -15.90
CA ALA A 333 -14.44 -5.57 -14.81
C ALA A 333 -14.01 -4.11 -14.68
N LEU A 334 -14.96 -3.26 -14.35
CA LEU A 334 -14.74 -1.86 -13.99
C LEU A 334 -14.88 -1.74 -12.47
N VAL A 335 -13.80 -1.37 -11.79
CA VAL A 335 -13.69 -1.43 -10.33
C VAL A 335 -13.20 -0.10 -9.76
N GLU A 336 -13.91 0.44 -8.78
CA GLU A 336 -13.41 1.52 -7.92
C GLU A 336 -12.69 0.90 -6.73
N VAL A 337 -11.44 1.30 -6.51
CA VAL A 337 -10.62 0.77 -5.40
C VAL A 337 -9.94 1.90 -4.67
N ARG A 338 -10.03 1.90 -3.33
CA ARG A 338 -9.37 2.86 -2.43
C ARG A 338 -8.37 2.16 -1.52
N GLY A 339 -7.39 2.88 -1.01
CA GLY A 339 -6.58 2.39 0.10
C GLY A 339 -7.41 2.27 1.37
N ILE A 340 -7.09 1.31 2.24
CA ILE A 340 -7.70 1.12 3.56
C ILE A 340 -6.63 0.84 4.61
N LYS A 341 -6.79 1.42 5.80
CA LYS A 341 -5.97 1.11 6.98
C LYS A 341 -6.87 1.04 8.20
N HIS A 342 -6.87 -0.10 8.87
CA HIS A 342 -7.62 -0.28 10.12
C HIS A 342 -6.80 0.16 11.32
N ARG A 343 -7.49 0.73 12.31
CA ARG A 343 -6.94 1.08 13.62
C ARG A 343 -7.52 0.14 14.68
N ILE A 344 -6.98 -1.04 14.75
CA ILE A 344 -7.30 -2.03 15.79
C ILE A 344 -6.05 -2.21 16.65
N THR A 345 -6.22 -2.15 17.95
CA THR A 345 -5.14 -2.28 18.93
C THR A 345 -5.31 -3.57 19.74
N PRO A 346 -4.27 -4.07 20.42
CA PRO A 346 -4.40 -5.22 21.29
C PRO A 346 -5.48 -5.07 22.36
N LYS A 347 -5.75 -3.85 22.84
CA LYS A 347 -6.81 -3.56 23.81
C LYS A 347 -8.21 -3.83 23.23
N ASP A 348 -8.40 -3.61 21.94
CA ASP A 348 -9.69 -3.80 21.27
C ASP A 348 -10.07 -5.28 21.10
N VAL A 349 -9.12 -6.19 21.35
CA VAL A 349 -9.26 -7.64 21.20
C VAL A 349 -8.99 -8.41 22.52
N GLU A 350 -9.04 -7.72 23.68
CA GLU A 350 -8.92 -8.37 24.99
C GLU A 350 -10.16 -9.24 25.31
N ASP A 351 -11.34 -8.75 24.98
CA ASP A 351 -12.63 -9.37 25.26
C ASP A 351 -13.39 -9.68 23.95
N VAL A 352 -12.83 -10.53 23.10
CA VAL A 352 -13.51 -10.95 21.86
C VAL A 352 -14.47 -12.11 22.12
N PRO A 353 -15.62 -12.18 21.43
CA PRO A 353 -16.52 -13.33 21.52
C PRO A 353 -15.88 -14.60 21.02
N GLU A 354 -16.42 -15.74 21.43
CA GLU A 354 -15.97 -17.03 20.88
C GLU A 354 -16.21 -17.12 19.37
N LEU A 355 -15.29 -17.80 18.69
CA LEU A 355 -15.40 -18.08 17.27
C LEU A 355 -16.59 -19.02 17.01
N SER A 356 -17.43 -18.68 16.02
CA SER A 356 -18.57 -19.54 15.66
C SER A 356 -18.14 -20.94 15.18
N PRO A 357 -18.96 -21.97 15.41
CA PRO A 357 -18.65 -23.32 14.91
C PRO A 357 -18.43 -23.39 13.40
N GLU A 358 -19.17 -22.60 12.62
CA GLU A 358 -19.04 -22.53 11.16
C GLU A 358 -17.64 -22.03 10.74
N LEU A 359 -17.18 -20.94 11.36
CA LEU A 359 -15.83 -20.40 11.09
C LEU A 359 -14.74 -21.38 11.53
N LYS A 360 -14.92 -22.10 12.65
CA LYS A 360 -13.98 -23.14 13.10
C LYS A 360 -13.89 -24.27 12.08
N THR A 361 -15.05 -24.81 11.66
CA THR A 361 -15.12 -25.92 10.72
C THR A 361 -14.55 -25.56 9.36
N ARG A 362 -14.72 -24.31 8.93
CA ARG A 362 -14.30 -23.88 7.59
C ARG A 362 -12.85 -23.39 7.52
N TYR A 363 -12.37 -22.66 8.51
CA TYR A 363 -11.11 -21.93 8.42
C TYR A 363 -10.04 -22.37 9.43
N LEU A 364 -10.29 -23.41 10.23
CA LEU A 364 -9.29 -23.99 11.14
C LEU A 364 -8.93 -25.44 10.76
N VAL A 365 -9.08 -25.76 9.48
CA VAL A 365 -8.83 -27.10 8.94
C VAL A 365 -7.72 -27.04 7.88
N ASP A 366 -7.12 -28.19 7.61
CA ASP A 366 -6.15 -28.36 6.53
C ASP A 366 -6.91 -28.75 5.25
N ASP A 367 -7.31 -27.76 4.47
CA ASP A 367 -8.08 -27.92 3.22
C ASP A 367 -7.31 -27.45 1.97
N ASP A 368 -6.06 -26.99 2.16
CA ASP A 368 -5.21 -26.38 1.13
C ASP A 368 -3.80 -27.00 1.06
N ASP A 369 -3.63 -28.24 1.47
CA ASP A 369 -2.32 -28.92 1.59
C ASP A 369 -1.33 -28.13 2.46
N LEU A 370 -1.79 -27.66 3.63
CA LEU A 370 -0.99 -26.82 4.52
C LEU A 370 -0.04 -27.61 5.44
N ALA A 371 -0.01 -28.93 5.31
CA ALA A 371 0.85 -29.83 6.08
C ALA A 371 0.79 -29.57 7.61
N MET A 372 -0.43 -29.25 8.11
CA MET A 372 -0.66 -28.82 9.50
C MET A 372 -0.43 -29.94 10.53
N ASP A 373 -0.34 -31.19 10.11
CA ASP A 373 -0.04 -32.36 10.93
C ASP A 373 1.45 -32.68 11.05
N THR A 374 2.32 -31.98 10.33
CA THR A 374 3.76 -32.20 10.37
C THR A 374 4.42 -31.57 11.59
N ASP A 375 5.46 -32.25 12.11
CA ASP A 375 6.19 -31.79 13.31
C ASP A 375 6.83 -30.40 13.11
N ILE A 376 7.29 -30.08 11.91
CA ILE A 376 7.94 -28.79 11.62
C ILE A 376 6.93 -27.65 11.67
N VAL A 377 5.76 -27.80 11.08
CA VAL A 377 4.69 -26.80 11.07
C VAL A 377 4.11 -26.62 12.49
N ILE A 378 3.86 -27.71 13.22
CA ILE A 378 3.36 -27.66 14.61
C ILE A 378 4.36 -26.94 15.52
N ARG A 379 5.66 -27.22 15.41
CA ARG A 379 6.70 -26.54 16.18
C ARG A 379 6.79 -25.06 15.84
N ALA A 380 6.76 -24.73 14.55
CA ALA A 380 6.76 -23.35 14.05
C ALA A 380 5.57 -22.56 14.62
N ALA A 381 4.36 -23.12 14.57
CA ALA A 381 3.16 -22.50 15.11
C ALA A 381 3.25 -22.19 16.62
N ARG A 382 3.81 -23.12 17.40
CA ARG A 382 4.02 -22.92 18.85
C ARG A 382 5.12 -21.88 19.11
N THR A 383 6.23 -21.94 18.38
CA THR A 383 7.36 -21.05 18.54
C THR A 383 6.98 -19.60 18.19
N ALA A 384 6.22 -19.41 17.11
CA ALA A 384 5.80 -18.10 16.64
C ALA A 384 5.00 -17.30 17.68
N VAL A 385 4.15 -17.94 18.47
CA VAL A 385 3.31 -17.25 19.46
C VAL A 385 3.83 -17.36 20.89
N GLY A 386 4.63 -18.38 21.21
CA GLY A 386 5.11 -18.62 22.57
C GLY A 386 3.97 -18.71 23.59
N THR A 387 3.98 -17.80 24.57
CA THR A 387 2.94 -17.69 25.62
C THR A 387 1.93 -16.57 25.39
N GLU A 388 1.97 -15.91 24.23
CA GLU A 388 1.07 -14.79 23.91
C GLU A 388 -0.39 -15.28 23.81
N THR A 389 -1.31 -14.57 24.44
CA THR A 389 -2.74 -14.89 24.47
C THR A 389 -3.58 -13.92 23.65
N ASN A 390 -3.13 -12.67 23.51
CA ASN A 390 -3.85 -11.66 22.74
C ASN A 390 -3.82 -11.98 21.24
N LEU A 391 -4.98 -12.09 20.62
CA LEU A 391 -5.14 -12.54 19.22
C LEU A 391 -4.38 -11.67 18.24
N LEU A 392 -4.43 -10.33 18.39
CA LEU A 392 -3.74 -9.42 17.49
C LEU A 392 -2.22 -9.50 17.63
N ARG A 393 -1.71 -9.64 18.86
CA ARG A 393 -0.28 -9.84 19.11
C ARG A 393 0.19 -11.19 18.58
N LYS A 394 -0.63 -12.27 18.72
CA LYS A 394 -0.33 -13.56 18.08
C LYS A 394 -0.18 -13.40 16.57
N MET A 395 -1.14 -12.72 15.91
CA MET A 395 -1.09 -12.51 14.47
C MET A 395 0.16 -11.76 14.04
N TYR A 396 0.51 -10.69 14.76
CA TYR A 396 1.73 -9.92 14.53
C TYR A 396 2.99 -10.76 14.73
N SER A 397 3.04 -11.58 15.79
CA SER A 397 4.16 -12.48 16.08
C SER A 397 4.32 -13.57 15.03
N ILE A 398 3.21 -14.16 14.54
CA ILE A 398 3.22 -15.16 13.46
C ILE A 398 3.78 -14.53 12.18
N ARG A 399 3.29 -13.33 11.78
CA ARG A 399 3.81 -12.63 10.61
C ARG A 399 5.32 -12.42 10.70
N ASN A 400 5.80 -11.85 11.80
CA ASN A 400 7.22 -11.55 11.98
C ASN A 400 8.06 -12.84 12.02
N TYR A 401 7.55 -13.90 12.68
CA TYR A 401 8.20 -15.21 12.66
C TYR A 401 8.37 -15.75 11.24
N VAL A 402 7.35 -15.65 10.39
CA VAL A 402 7.43 -16.11 9.00
C VAL A 402 8.47 -15.30 8.22
N TYR A 403 8.51 -13.98 8.43
CA TYR A 403 9.52 -13.11 7.82
C TYR A 403 10.96 -13.45 8.28
N ASP A 404 11.13 -13.83 9.55
CA ASP A 404 12.43 -14.26 10.07
C ASP A 404 12.85 -15.66 9.58
N GLN A 405 11.89 -16.52 9.20
CA GLN A 405 12.17 -17.91 8.78
C GLN A 405 12.34 -18.07 7.27
N LEU A 406 11.74 -17.21 6.46
CA LEU A 406 11.72 -17.34 5.01
C LEU A 406 12.46 -16.16 4.37
N SER A 407 13.26 -16.45 3.36
CA SER A 407 13.77 -15.46 2.41
C SER A 407 13.01 -15.57 1.08
N TYR A 408 12.72 -14.44 0.44
CA TYR A 408 11.95 -14.46 -0.80
C TYR A 408 12.72 -15.10 -1.96
N ALA A 409 12.13 -16.12 -2.57
CA ALA A 409 12.69 -16.78 -3.76
C ALA A 409 11.56 -17.36 -4.62
N ILE A 410 11.56 -17.02 -5.91
CA ILE A 410 10.62 -17.60 -6.87
C ILE A 410 11.04 -19.03 -7.19
N LYS A 411 10.10 -19.97 -7.12
CA LYS A 411 10.25 -21.38 -7.46
C LYS A 411 9.30 -21.76 -8.59
N PRO A 412 9.59 -22.84 -9.35
CA PRO A 412 8.70 -23.31 -10.40
C PRO A 412 7.33 -23.79 -9.88
N HIS A 413 7.29 -24.25 -8.64
CA HIS A 413 6.09 -24.75 -7.96
C HIS A 413 5.97 -24.11 -6.60
N ILE A 414 4.72 -23.99 -6.11
CA ILE A 414 4.43 -23.63 -4.72
C ILE A 414 4.51 -24.92 -3.91
N ASP A 415 5.43 -24.96 -2.95
CA ASP A 415 5.62 -26.08 -2.04
C ASP A 415 4.75 -25.94 -0.78
N THR A 416 4.53 -27.06 -0.08
CA THR A 416 3.82 -27.10 1.19
C THR A 416 4.58 -26.36 2.30
N PRO A 417 3.89 -25.87 3.35
CA PRO A 417 4.52 -25.12 4.44
C PRO A 417 5.68 -25.82 5.14
N ASP A 418 5.64 -27.13 5.29
CA ASP A 418 6.71 -27.93 5.89
C ASP A 418 7.99 -27.88 5.04
N ILE A 419 7.87 -28.02 3.72
CA ILE A 419 8.99 -27.93 2.77
C ILE A 419 9.53 -26.49 2.74
N ALA A 420 8.65 -25.49 2.71
CA ALA A 420 9.05 -24.10 2.69
C ALA A 420 9.83 -23.71 3.96
N LEU A 421 9.35 -24.13 5.14
CA LEU A 421 10.01 -23.90 6.42
C LEU A 421 11.35 -24.64 6.55
N ASP A 422 11.43 -25.90 6.06
CA ASP A 422 12.67 -26.68 6.09
C ASP A 422 13.74 -26.04 5.18
N ARG A 423 13.34 -25.52 4.03
CA ARG A 423 14.19 -24.88 3.06
C ARG A 423 14.59 -23.46 3.46
N GLY A 424 13.74 -22.73 4.21
CA GLY A 424 13.92 -21.33 4.58
C GLY A 424 13.75 -20.34 3.42
N THR A 425 13.05 -20.71 2.34
CA THR A 425 12.80 -19.83 1.19
C THR A 425 11.43 -20.08 0.59
N GLY A 426 10.79 -19.03 0.04
CA GLY A 426 9.50 -19.15 -0.62
C GLY A 426 9.14 -17.92 -1.45
N SER A 427 8.16 -18.07 -2.35
CA SER A 427 7.47 -16.99 -3.05
C SER A 427 6.25 -16.53 -2.24
N CYS A 428 5.48 -15.58 -2.76
CA CYS A 428 4.25 -15.12 -2.09
C CYS A 428 3.27 -16.25 -1.76
N GLY A 429 3.20 -17.30 -2.59
CA GLY A 429 2.35 -18.47 -2.36
C GLY A 429 2.77 -19.26 -1.12
N GLU A 430 4.06 -19.57 -0.99
CA GLU A 430 4.59 -20.28 0.19
C GLU A 430 4.46 -19.43 1.46
N TYR A 431 4.74 -18.11 1.40
CA TYR A 431 4.49 -17.21 2.55
C TYR A 431 3.03 -17.26 3.00
N VAL A 432 2.08 -17.19 2.07
CA VAL A 432 0.65 -17.31 2.40
C VAL A 432 0.35 -18.68 2.99
N GLY A 433 0.85 -19.77 2.40
CA GLY A 433 0.64 -21.13 2.91
C GLY A 433 1.12 -21.30 4.35
N VAL A 434 2.35 -20.85 4.65
CA VAL A 434 2.90 -20.89 6.01
C VAL A 434 2.08 -20.02 6.96
N LEU A 435 1.74 -18.78 6.56
CA LEU A 435 0.89 -17.90 7.38
C LEU A 435 -0.46 -18.53 7.70
N LEU A 436 -1.13 -19.13 6.71
CA LEU A 436 -2.41 -19.84 6.91
C LEU A 436 -2.26 -21.00 7.91
N ALA A 437 -1.26 -21.85 7.72
CA ALA A 437 -1.03 -23.01 8.60
C ALA A 437 -0.78 -22.60 10.06
N LEU A 438 0.13 -21.63 10.27
CA LEU A 438 0.48 -21.16 11.61
C LEU A 438 -0.69 -20.45 12.29
N CYS A 439 -1.47 -19.64 11.55
CA CYS A 439 -2.65 -18.98 12.08
C CYS A 439 -3.75 -19.97 12.46
N ARG A 440 -4.09 -20.92 11.57
CA ARG A 440 -5.12 -21.93 11.80
C ARG A 440 -4.80 -22.80 13.01
N LEU A 441 -3.55 -23.24 13.17
CA LEU A 441 -3.08 -24.00 14.36
C LEU A 441 -3.15 -23.17 15.66
N ASN A 442 -3.13 -21.85 15.57
CA ASN A 442 -3.30 -20.94 16.71
C ASN A 442 -4.74 -20.45 16.90
N GLY A 443 -5.70 -21.06 16.22
CA GLY A 443 -7.13 -20.74 16.32
C GLY A 443 -7.54 -19.43 15.65
N ILE A 444 -6.74 -18.91 14.71
CA ILE A 444 -7.02 -17.70 13.95
C ILE A 444 -7.50 -18.08 12.56
N PRO A 445 -8.78 -17.86 12.22
CA PRO A 445 -9.27 -18.09 10.87
C PRO A 445 -8.57 -17.18 9.87
N CYS A 446 -8.06 -17.76 8.80
CA CYS A 446 -7.41 -17.04 7.72
C CYS A 446 -7.88 -17.57 6.36
N ARG A 447 -7.91 -16.68 5.37
CA ARG A 447 -8.28 -17.02 3.98
C ARG A 447 -7.41 -16.25 2.98
N THR A 448 -7.17 -16.86 1.84
CA THR A 448 -6.43 -16.28 0.72
C THR A 448 -7.27 -15.23 0.01
N VAL A 449 -6.62 -14.19 -0.52
CA VAL A 449 -7.24 -13.12 -1.31
C VAL A 449 -6.32 -12.74 -2.47
N GLY A 450 -6.90 -12.17 -3.48
CA GLY A 450 -6.17 -11.56 -4.58
C GLY A 450 -6.13 -12.46 -5.78
N ARG A 451 -5.37 -12.12 -6.74
CA ARG A 451 -4.33 -12.86 -7.43
C ARG A 451 -3.38 -11.92 -8.16
N TYR A 452 -3.75 -10.66 -8.31
CA TYR A 452 -2.94 -9.68 -9.03
C TYR A 452 -3.01 -8.31 -8.39
N LYS A 453 -1.90 -7.58 -8.46
CA LYS A 453 -1.85 -6.14 -8.15
C LYS A 453 -1.84 -5.34 -9.43
N CYS A 454 -2.59 -4.24 -9.46
CA CYS A 454 -2.46 -3.25 -10.52
C CYS A 454 -1.08 -2.59 -10.44
N PRO A 455 -0.35 -2.43 -11.55
CA PRO A 455 0.89 -1.66 -11.55
C PRO A 455 0.66 -0.23 -11.02
N VAL A 456 1.57 0.25 -10.16
CA VAL A 456 1.40 1.51 -9.41
C VAL A 456 1.69 2.79 -10.21
N TYR A 457 1.50 2.75 -11.50
CA TYR A 457 1.77 3.88 -12.41
C TYR A 457 0.51 4.72 -12.65
N ALA A 458 -0.04 5.34 -11.60
CA ALA A 458 -1.26 6.15 -11.70
C ALA A 458 -1.16 7.33 -12.68
N GLU A 459 0.05 7.73 -13.04
CA GLU A 459 0.32 8.71 -14.10
C GLU A 459 0.08 8.20 -15.52
N HIS A 460 0.05 6.88 -15.73
CA HIS A 460 -0.20 6.25 -17.02
C HIS A 460 -1.69 5.97 -17.21
N GLN A 461 -2.53 6.99 -17.03
CA GLN A 461 -3.97 6.86 -17.21
C GLN A 461 -4.33 6.57 -18.66
N GLY A 462 -5.29 5.65 -18.86
CA GLY A 462 -5.76 5.24 -20.17
C GLY A 462 -4.81 4.32 -20.95
N ILE A 463 -3.66 3.95 -20.36
CA ILE A 463 -2.71 3.03 -20.99
C ILE A 463 -2.89 1.64 -20.38
N PRO A 464 -3.05 0.59 -21.21
CA PRO A 464 -3.08 -0.78 -20.73
C PRO A 464 -1.75 -1.21 -20.13
N LEU A 465 -1.79 -1.70 -18.89
CA LEU A 465 -0.64 -2.17 -18.12
C LEU A 465 -0.79 -3.66 -17.84
N GLN A 466 0.32 -4.39 -17.86
CA GLN A 466 0.36 -5.79 -17.42
C GLN A 466 0.97 -5.85 -16.03
N PRO A 467 0.48 -6.72 -15.13
CA PRO A 467 1.14 -6.97 -13.86
C PRO A 467 2.49 -7.65 -14.10
N ASP A 468 3.49 -7.34 -13.28
CA ASP A 468 4.82 -7.94 -13.40
C ASP A 468 4.79 -9.44 -13.06
N PHE A 469 3.88 -9.84 -12.15
CA PHE A 469 3.68 -11.21 -11.69
C PHE A 469 2.31 -11.39 -11.03
N ASN A 470 1.88 -12.63 -10.86
CA ASN A 470 0.76 -12.94 -9.99
C ASN A 470 1.15 -12.72 -8.52
N HIS A 471 0.19 -12.36 -7.69
CA HIS A 471 0.45 -12.05 -6.29
C HIS A 471 -0.75 -12.37 -5.42
N VAL A 472 -0.51 -12.99 -4.28
CA VAL A 472 -1.52 -13.38 -3.31
C VAL A 472 -1.21 -12.80 -1.95
N TRP A 473 -2.27 -12.48 -1.20
CA TRP A 473 -2.23 -12.05 0.18
C TRP A 473 -3.35 -12.73 0.96
N LEU A 474 -3.59 -12.34 2.18
CA LEU A 474 -4.58 -12.99 3.03
C LEU A 474 -5.41 -12.00 3.84
N GLU A 475 -6.50 -12.51 4.39
CA GLU A 475 -7.25 -11.89 5.47
C GLU A 475 -7.24 -12.82 6.67
N PHE A 476 -7.16 -12.25 7.87
CA PHE A 476 -7.37 -12.94 9.12
C PHE A 476 -8.62 -12.41 9.83
N TYR A 477 -9.28 -13.27 10.59
CA TYR A 477 -10.54 -12.95 11.23
C TYR A 477 -10.39 -12.70 12.72
N ILE A 478 -10.94 -11.58 13.18
CA ILE A 478 -11.08 -11.28 14.62
C ILE A 478 -12.56 -11.34 14.99
N PRO A 479 -12.97 -12.21 15.93
CA PRO A 479 -14.35 -12.26 16.40
C PRO A 479 -14.83 -10.89 16.92
N GLY A 480 -16.02 -10.48 16.51
CA GLY A 480 -16.59 -9.17 16.85
C GLY A 480 -16.10 -8.00 15.98
N ILE A 481 -15.02 -8.16 15.23
CA ILE A 481 -14.48 -7.13 14.32
C ILE A 481 -14.70 -7.53 12.86
N GLY A 482 -14.34 -8.77 12.50
CA GLY A 482 -14.45 -9.28 11.13
C GLY A 482 -13.11 -9.58 10.48
N TRP A 483 -13.12 -9.62 9.14
CA TRP A 483 -11.95 -9.90 8.33
C TRP A 483 -11.05 -8.66 8.18
N LEU A 484 -9.77 -8.84 8.45
CA LEU A 484 -8.74 -7.78 8.34
C LEU A 484 -7.67 -8.20 7.33
N PRO A 485 -7.32 -7.34 6.38
CA PRO A 485 -6.36 -7.68 5.35
C PRO A 485 -4.91 -7.64 5.86
N MET A 486 -4.09 -8.51 5.30
CA MET A 486 -2.65 -8.52 5.53
C MET A 486 -1.93 -8.99 4.26
N GLU A 487 -0.93 -8.25 3.84
CA GLU A 487 -0.02 -8.70 2.79
C GLU A 487 0.88 -9.86 3.26
N SER A 488 1.35 -10.66 2.31
CA SER A 488 2.14 -11.85 2.61
C SER A 488 3.58 -11.55 2.99
N ASN A 489 4.31 -10.85 2.12
CA ASN A 489 5.77 -10.70 2.23
C ASN A 489 6.36 -9.35 1.78
N PRO A 490 5.60 -8.29 1.48
CA PRO A 490 6.16 -7.07 0.88
C PRO A 490 7.12 -6.30 1.80
N ASP A 491 7.00 -6.53 3.09
CA ASP A 491 7.77 -5.86 4.13
C ASP A 491 8.96 -6.69 4.63
N ASP A 492 9.18 -7.86 4.03
CA ASP A 492 10.30 -8.77 4.32
C ASP A 492 11.54 -8.41 3.47
N LEU A 493 12.04 -7.18 3.65
CA LEU A 493 13.18 -6.66 2.89
C LEU A 493 14.47 -6.61 3.72
N GLU A 494 14.37 -6.69 5.05
CA GLU A 494 15.49 -6.56 5.97
C GLU A 494 15.49 -7.73 6.97
N GLU A 495 16.64 -8.36 7.17
CA GLU A 495 16.79 -9.41 8.18
C GLU A 495 16.60 -8.85 9.60
N GLY A 496 15.74 -9.48 10.39
CA GLY A 496 15.61 -9.25 11.83
C GLY A 496 14.79 -8.05 12.27
N GLY A 497 13.97 -7.44 11.36
CA GLY A 497 13.05 -6.35 11.74
C GLY A 497 13.67 -5.10 12.39
N PRO A 498 12.90 -4.14 12.87
CA PRO A 498 11.43 -4.14 12.89
C PRO A 498 10.82 -3.99 11.50
N TYR A 499 9.91 -4.89 11.16
CA TYR A 499 9.24 -4.86 9.87
C TYR A 499 8.14 -3.79 9.83
N PRO A 500 7.99 -3.04 8.72
CA PRO A 500 6.90 -2.12 8.53
C PRO A 500 5.53 -2.79 8.72
N THR A 501 4.57 -2.02 9.19
CA THR A 501 3.20 -2.49 9.41
C THR A 501 2.19 -1.93 8.41
N ARG A 502 2.67 -1.24 7.36
CA ARG A 502 1.84 -0.56 6.37
C ARG A 502 0.71 -1.45 5.83
N PHE A 503 1.03 -2.70 5.51
CA PHE A 503 0.09 -3.69 4.98
C PHE A 503 -0.34 -4.76 6.02
N PHE A 504 -0.10 -4.53 7.28
CA PHE A 504 -0.75 -5.25 8.37
C PHE A 504 -2.04 -4.52 8.75
N MET A 505 -3.18 -5.11 8.49
CA MET A 505 -4.51 -4.49 8.56
C MET A 505 -4.67 -3.30 7.60
N GLY A 506 -4.03 -3.35 6.45
CA GLY A 506 -4.09 -2.30 5.44
C GLY A 506 -3.78 -2.81 4.05
N LEU A 507 -4.36 -2.17 3.02
CA LEU A 507 -4.08 -2.41 1.61
C LEU A 507 -4.18 -1.09 0.84
N CYS A 508 -3.26 -0.88 -0.11
CA CYS A 508 -3.33 0.24 -1.04
C CYS A 508 -4.33 -0.01 -2.18
N TRP A 509 -4.66 1.04 -2.90
CA TRP A 509 -5.61 1.03 -4.03
C TRP A 509 -5.26 0.02 -5.14
N TYR A 510 -4.00 -0.31 -5.33
CA TYR A 510 -3.55 -1.24 -6.37
C TYR A 510 -3.77 -2.73 -6.05
N HIS A 511 -4.24 -3.08 -4.87
CA HIS A 511 -4.63 -4.45 -4.52
C HIS A 511 -6.09 -4.68 -4.91
N ILE A 512 -6.33 -5.40 -5.99
CA ILE A 512 -7.68 -5.75 -6.43
C ILE A 512 -8.12 -7.04 -5.73
N GLU A 513 -9.17 -6.98 -4.92
CA GLU A 513 -9.67 -8.12 -4.15
C GLU A 513 -10.57 -9.00 -5.01
N ILE A 514 -10.16 -10.25 -5.23
CA ILE A 514 -10.83 -11.23 -6.07
C ILE A 514 -10.89 -12.56 -5.32
N GLY A 515 -12.05 -13.23 -5.33
CA GLY A 515 -12.16 -14.61 -4.87
C GLY A 515 -11.70 -14.85 -3.44
N LYS A 516 -12.25 -14.10 -2.47
CA LYS A 516 -11.85 -14.17 -1.06
C LYS A 516 -12.21 -15.51 -0.43
N GLY A 517 -11.20 -16.33 -0.14
CA GLY A 517 -11.36 -17.65 0.48
C GLY A 517 -11.95 -18.72 -0.43
N ILE A 518 -11.94 -18.50 -1.74
CA ILE A 518 -12.25 -19.52 -2.74
C ILE A 518 -11.08 -19.67 -3.71
N THR A 519 -11.02 -20.81 -4.40
CA THR A 519 -10.03 -21.00 -5.46
C THR A 519 -10.34 -20.03 -6.61
N PHE A 520 -9.32 -19.32 -7.08
CA PHE A 520 -9.46 -18.32 -8.14
C PHE A 520 -9.98 -18.93 -9.45
N GLU A 521 -9.48 -20.09 -9.79
CA GLU A 521 -9.81 -20.76 -11.05
C GLU A 521 -9.90 -22.26 -10.86
N THR A 522 -10.96 -22.88 -11.38
CA THR A 522 -11.19 -24.33 -11.28
C THR A 522 -11.89 -24.89 -12.50
N LEU A 523 -11.55 -26.12 -12.83
CA LEU A 523 -12.33 -26.96 -13.76
C LEU A 523 -13.19 -27.92 -12.96
N THR A 524 -14.47 -28.03 -13.35
CA THR A 524 -15.39 -29.02 -12.77
C THR A 524 -16.08 -29.82 -13.87
N ARG A 525 -16.42 -31.04 -13.55
CA ARG A 525 -17.30 -31.91 -14.35
C ARG A 525 -18.40 -32.46 -13.44
N ASP A 526 -19.67 -32.26 -13.81
CA ASP A 526 -20.80 -32.62 -12.96
C ASP A 526 -20.70 -32.05 -11.53
N GLY A 527 -20.17 -30.86 -11.37
CA GLY A 527 -19.96 -30.20 -10.07
C GLY A 527 -18.77 -30.74 -9.26
N ILE A 528 -18.02 -31.72 -9.77
CA ILE A 528 -16.83 -32.29 -9.13
C ILE A 528 -15.58 -31.61 -9.72
N ARG A 529 -14.72 -31.12 -8.86
CA ARG A 529 -13.44 -30.49 -9.27
C ARG A 529 -12.53 -31.54 -9.90
N LEU A 530 -12.00 -31.23 -11.07
CA LEU A 530 -10.96 -32.04 -11.70
C LEU A 530 -9.62 -31.82 -10.94
N THR A 531 -8.90 -32.93 -10.73
CA THR A 531 -7.62 -32.89 -10.03
C THR A 531 -6.48 -32.43 -10.96
N LYS A 532 -5.34 -32.02 -10.39
CA LYS A 532 -4.17 -31.64 -11.18
C LYS A 532 -3.58 -32.80 -12.00
N GLU A 533 -3.77 -34.03 -11.50
CA GLU A 533 -3.36 -35.26 -12.19
C GLU A 533 -4.25 -35.59 -13.39
N GLU A 534 -5.51 -35.16 -13.35
CA GLU A 534 -6.42 -35.30 -14.49
C GLU A 534 -6.18 -34.24 -15.53
N VAL A 535 -6.02 -32.97 -15.10
CA VAL A 535 -5.82 -31.83 -16.00
C VAL A 535 -5.11 -30.68 -15.27
N SER A 536 -4.02 -30.22 -15.84
CA SER A 536 -3.33 -28.98 -15.39
C SER A 536 -3.87 -27.77 -16.15
N LEU A 537 -4.39 -26.78 -15.44
CA LEU A 537 -4.85 -25.51 -16.04
C LEU A 537 -3.74 -24.81 -16.83
N GLY A 538 -2.52 -24.83 -16.31
CA GLY A 538 -1.37 -24.21 -16.97
C GLY A 538 -0.97 -24.89 -18.28
N ASP A 539 -1.33 -26.17 -18.46
CA ASP A 539 -1.12 -26.88 -19.72
C ASP A 539 -2.25 -26.65 -20.72
N LEU A 540 -3.46 -26.30 -20.21
CA LEU A 540 -4.62 -26.06 -21.07
C LEU A 540 -4.67 -24.70 -21.69
N ALA A 541 -4.28 -23.65 -20.95
CA ALA A 541 -4.48 -22.29 -21.39
C ALA A 541 -3.35 -21.34 -20.93
N ILE A 542 -3.25 -20.24 -21.65
CA ILE A 542 -2.39 -19.12 -21.31
C ILE A 542 -3.27 -17.96 -20.85
N ASN A 543 -3.02 -17.46 -19.66
CA ASN A 543 -3.77 -16.32 -19.14
C ASN A 543 -3.18 -14.97 -19.57
N HIS A 544 -4.06 -14.03 -19.87
CA HIS A 544 -3.73 -12.67 -20.23
C HIS A 544 -4.41 -11.72 -19.25
N ILE A 545 -3.61 -10.98 -18.49
CA ILE A 545 -4.10 -10.02 -17.50
C ILE A 545 -3.74 -8.62 -17.94
N ARG A 546 -4.70 -7.70 -17.81
CA ARG A 546 -4.49 -6.31 -18.15
C ARG A 546 -5.21 -5.39 -17.20
N PHE A 547 -4.56 -4.30 -16.85
CA PHE A 547 -5.12 -3.20 -16.06
C PHE A 547 -5.08 -1.90 -16.87
N THR A 548 -6.10 -1.09 -16.74
CA THR A 548 -6.11 0.28 -17.26
C THR A 548 -6.60 1.20 -16.16
N ILE A 549 -5.73 2.06 -15.65
CA ILE A 549 -6.11 3.07 -14.67
C ILE A 549 -6.82 4.18 -15.43
N LEU A 550 -8.11 4.38 -15.18
CA LEU A 550 -8.93 5.33 -15.95
C LEU A 550 -8.86 6.74 -15.36
N LYS A 551 -9.04 6.87 -14.06
CA LYS A 551 -9.00 8.15 -13.36
C LYS A 551 -8.86 7.94 -11.85
N GLU A 552 -8.39 8.96 -11.16
CA GLU A 552 -8.50 9.02 -9.72
C GLU A 552 -9.95 9.29 -9.29
N LEU A 553 -10.38 8.65 -8.20
CA LEU A 553 -11.72 8.86 -7.63
C LEU A 553 -11.82 10.24 -6.98
N PRO A 554 -13.00 10.86 -7.00
CA PRO A 554 -13.20 12.14 -6.33
C PRO A 554 -12.95 12.03 -4.81
N PRO A 555 -12.67 13.15 -4.12
CA PRO A 555 -12.66 13.21 -2.66
C PRO A 555 -13.96 12.68 -2.04
N PHE A 556 -13.89 12.30 -0.75
CA PHE A 556 -15.02 11.76 0.00
C PHE A 556 -16.09 12.82 0.28
#